data_bc79080672960c54ff339385fa3e565e
#
_entry.id   bc79080672960c54ff339385fa3e565e
#
_cell.length_a   1.000
_cell.length_b   1.000
_cell.length_c   1.000
_cell.angle_alpha   90.00
_cell.angle_beta   90.00
_cell.angle_gamma   90.00
#
_symmetry.space_group_name_H-M   'P 1'
#
loop_
_entity.id
_entity.type
_entity.pdbx_description
1 polymer ?
#
loop_
_entity_poly.entity_id
_entity_poly.type
_entity_poly.pdbx_seq_one_letter_code
_entity_poly.pdbx_strand_id
1 'polypeptide(L)'
;MEPTTTSAELEVTSLLPELADKILVNALRVPTPSVSAIDFSFRTERPFSSTALFKLLNEHPTLNPIIGFTDKPLVSSDLKARPESLVISMLETTGSEKGLNRVFGWYDNEYGFSNRMLDMCQLIEEVSH
;
A
#
# COMPACT_ATOMS: atom_id res chain seq x y z
N MET A 1 -14.42 -5.00 -16.69
CA MET A 1 -14.06 -5.34 -15.30
C MET A 1 -14.26 -6.84 -15.12
N GLU A 2 -13.24 -7.55 -14.65
CA GLU A 2 -13.31 -9.01 -14.47
C GLU A 2 -12.54 -9.43 -13.21
N PRO A 3 -12.99 -10.47 -12.50
CA PRO A 3 -12.18 -11.11 -11.48
C PRO A 3 -10.92 -11.72 -12.09
N THR A 4 -9.82 -11.66 -11.36
CA THR A 4 -8.54 -12.24 -11.79
C THR A 4 -7.81 -12.87 -10.61
N THR A 5 -6.83 -13.71 -10.88
CA THR A 5 -5.99 -14.31 -9.85
C THR A 5 -4.92 -13.33 -9.38
N THR A 6 -4.46 -13.52 -8.15
CA THR A 6 -3.35 -12.76 -7.56
C THR A 6 -2.50 -13.69 -6.70
N SER A 7 -1.19 -13.44 -6.65
CA SER A 7 -0.25 -14.11 -5.74
C SER A 7 -0.14 -13.40 -4.38
N ALA A 8 -0.79 -12.26 -4.21
CA ALA A 8 -0.59 -11.39 -3.06
C ALA A 8 -0.84 -12.06 -1.71
N GLU A 9 -1.81 -12.98 -1.62
CA GLU A 9 -2.05 -13.74 -0.38
C GLU A 9 -0.86 -14.63 -0.02
N LEU A 10 -0.31 -15.36 -1.00
CA LEU A 10 0.86 -16.21 -0.78
C LEU A 10 2.10 -15.39 -0.42
N GLU A 11 2.29 -14.25 -1.07
CA GLU A 11 3.41 -13.36 -0.81
C GLU A 11 3.34 -12.76 0.60
N VAL A 12 2.16 -12.25 1.00
CA VAL A 12 1.96 -11.69 2.34
C VAL A 12 2.14 -12.75 3.42
N THR A 13 1.56 -13.93 3.25
CA THR A 13 1.69 -15.02 4.25
C THR A 13 3.10 -15.63 4.30
N SER A 14 3.87 -15.53 3.22
CA SER A 14 5.28 -15.89 3.22
C SER A 14 6.13 -14.92 4.06
N LEU A 15 5.81 -13.63 4.04
CA LEU A 15 6.51 -12.60 4.82
C LEU A 15 6.00 -12.50 6.26
N LEU A 16 4.71 -12.74 6.46
CA LEU A 16 4.00 -12.63 7.74
C LEU A 16 3.21 -13.93 8.00
N PRO A 17 3.89 -15.03 8.38
CA PRO A 17 3.23 -16.35 8.55
C PRO A 17 2.10 -16.34 9.58
N GLU A 18 2.11 -15.42 10.53
CA GLU A 18 1.05 -15.25 11.53
C GLU A 18 -0.29 -14.78 10.94
N LEU A 19 -0.30 -14.34 9.69
CA LEU A 19 -1.50 -13.96 8.94
C LEU A 19 -2.07 -15.12 8.12
N ALA A 20 -1.43 -16.27 8.10
CA ALA A 20 -1.99 -17.44 7.43
C ALA A 20 -3.40 -17.75 7.97
N ASP A 21 -4.33 -18.07 7.10
CA ASP A 21 -5.75 -18.29 7.39
C ASP A 21 -6.52 -17.08 7.98
N LYS A 22 -5.89 -15.89 8.02
CA LYS A 22 -6.49 -14.65 8.53
C LYS A 22 -6.64 -13.56 7.47
N ILE A 23 -6.08 -13.79 6.29
CA ILE A 23 -6.14 -12.84 5.18
C ILE A 23 -6.86 -13.47 3.99
N LEU A 24 -7.64 -12.66 3.30
CA LEU A 24 -8.27 -13.02 2.04
C LEU A 24 -7.98 -11.93 1.02
N VAL A 25 -7.46 -12.32 -0.13
CA VAL A 25 -7.11 -11.37 -1.20
C VAL A 25 -7.89 -11.71 -2.46
N ASN A 26 -8.54 -10.69 -3.03
CA ASN A 26 -9.23 -10.77 -4.31
C ASN A 26 -8.70 -9.68 -5.25
N ALA A 27 -8.64 -9.96 -6.52
CA ALA A 27 -8.21 -9.00 -7.52
C ALA A 27 -9.26 -8.80 -8.61
N LEU A 28 -9.38 -7.56 -9.05
CA LEU A 28 -10.25 -7.15 -10.14
C LEU A 28 -9.41 -6.42 -11.20
N ARG A 29 -9.53 -6.86 -12.43
CA ARG A 29 -8.98 -6.13 -13.58
C ARG A 29 -10.00 -5.15 -14.10
N VAL A 30 -9.59 -3.90 -14.20
CA VAL A 30 -10.41 -2.80 -14.71
C VAL A 30 -9.77 -2.19 -15.96
N PRO A 31 -10.55 -1.61 -16.89
CA PRO A 31 -10.02 -1.01 -18.11
C PRO A 31 -9.39 0.36 -17.80
N THR A 32 -8.20 0.36 -17.23
CA THR A 32 -7.38 1.54 -16.99
C THR A 32 -5.99 1.33 -17.59
N PRO A 33 -5.38 2.38 -18.15
CA PRO A 33 -4.07 2.26 -18.83
C PRO A 33 -2.93 1.89 -17.89
N SER A 34 -2.94 2.38 -16.67
CA SER A 34 -1.91 2.13 -15.66
C SER A 34 -2.45 2.50 -14.27
N VAL A 35 -1.64 2.23 -13.25
CA VAL A 35 -1.92 2.45 -11.84
C VAL A 35 -2.99 1.50 -11.33
N SER A 36 -2.69 0.88 -10.22
CA SER A 36 -3.59 -0.01 -9.48
C SER A 36 -4.02 0.62 -8.17
N ALA A 37 -5.07 0.08 -7.58
CA ALA A 37 -5.51 0.47 -6.25
C ALA A 37 -5.52 -0.73 -5.31
N ILE A 38 -5.26 -0.47 -4.04
CA ILE A 38 -5.50 -1.41 -2.96
C ILE A 38 -6.59 -0.86 -2.05
N ASP A 39 -7.55 -1.71 -1.73
CA ASP A 39 -8.60 -1.47 -0.74
C ASP A 39 -8.42 -2.47 0.39
N PHE A 40 -7.83 -2.03 1.48
CA PHE A 40 -7.44 -2.89 2.59
C PHE A 40 -8.36 -2.67 3.79
N SER A 41 -9.14 -3.69 4.12
CA SER A 41 -10.03 -3.71 5.29
C SER A 41 -9.46 -4.62 6.37
N PHE A 42 -9.42 -4.15 7.61
CA PHE A 42 -8.86 -4.88 8.74
C PHE A 42 -9.54 -4.52 10.07
N ARG A 43 -9.32 -5.35 11.08
CA ARG A 43 -9.80 -5.09 12.44
C ARG A 43 -8.65 -4.82 13.39
N THR A 44 -8.87 -3.90 14.31
CA THR A 44 -7.96 -3.60 15.42
C THR A 44 -8.67 -3.73 16.75
N GLU A 45 -7.93 -4.08 17.79
CA GLU A 45 -8.44 -4.12 19.16
C GLU A 45 -8.67 -2.71 19.74
N ARG A 46 -7.95 -1.74 19.23
CA ARG A 46 -8.04 -0.33 19.66
C ARG A 46 -8.62 0.52 18.53
N PRO A 47 -9.31 1.62 18.85
CA PRO A 47 -9.76 2.56 17.84
C PRO A 47 -8.61 3.03 16.96
N PHE A 48 -8.88 3.11 15.67
CA PHE A 48 -7.94 3.55 14.65
C PHE A 48 -8.44 4.87 14.04
N SER A 49 -7.52 5.76 13.73
CA SER A 49 -7.82 6.96 12.96
C SER A 49 -6.84 7.14 11.81
N SER A 50 -7.28 7.74 10.72
CA SER A 50 -6.41 8.09 9.59
C SER A 50 -5.25 8.99 10.00
N THR A 51 -5.47 9.91 10.93
CA THR A 51 -4.43 10.79 11.49
C THR A 51 -3.36 9.99 12.25
N ALA A 52 -3.76 8.99 13.05
CA ALA A 52 -2.82 8.13 13.77
C ALA A 52 -1.99 7.28 12.81
N LEU A 53 -2.61 6.76 11.74
CA LEU A 53 -1.90 6.04 10.69
C LEU A 53 -0.88 6.94 9.99
N PHE A 54 -1.29 8.13 9.58
CA PHE A 54 -0.39 9.11 8.96
C PHE A 54 0.85 9.35 9.83
N LYS A 55 0.64 9.65 11.12
CA LYS A 55 1.73 9.89 12.05
C LYS A 55 2.66 8.68 12.17
N LEU A 56 2.08 7.49 12.36
CA LEU A 56 2.85 6.24 12.49
C LEU A 56 3.73 5.98 11.27
N LEU A 57 3.19 6.10 10.06
CA LEU A 57 3.92 5.81 8.83
C LEU A 57 4.92 6.93 8.49
N ASN A 58 4.57 8.18 8.76
CA ASN A 58 5.46 9.32 8.51
C ASN A 58 6.66 9.36 9.46
N GLU A 59 6.53 8.82 10.66
CA GLU A 59 7.63 8.70 11.63
C GLU A 59 8.42 7.39 11.46
N HIS A 60 7.94 6.45 10.65
CA HIS A 60 8.61 5.16 10.47
C HIS A 60 9.83 5.30 9.53
N PRO A 61 11.05 4.99 10.00
CA PRO A 61 12.27 5.32 9.27
C PRO A 61 12.40 4.63 7.91
N THR A 62 11.86 3.42 7.78
CA THR A 62 11.94 2.63 6.53
C THR A 62 10.75 2.90 5.61
N LEU A 63 9.56 3.13 6.17
CA LEU A 63 8.33 3.27 5.37
C LEU A 63 8.09 4.69 4.88
N ASN A 64 8.48 5.69 5.66
CA ASN A 64 8.30 7.10 5.30
C ASN A 64 8.76 7.42 3.86
N PRO A 65 9.98 7.05 3.45
CA PRO A 65 10.46 7.43 2.11
C PRO A 65 9.76 6.71 0.96
N ILE A 66 9.02 5.62 1.24
CA ILE A 66 8.40 4.79 0.20
C ILE A 66 6.87 4.80 0.23
N ILE A 67 6.27 5.49 1.19
CA ILE A 67 4.81 5.68 1.28
C ILE A 67 4.49 7.17 1.17
N GLY A 68 3.65 7.50 0.19
CA GLY A 68 3.09 8.84 0.02
C GLY A 68 1.68 8.96 0.58
N PHE A 69 1.20 10.18 0.71
CA PHE A 69 -0.15 10.51 1.16
C PHE A 69 -0.78 11.56 0.26
N THR A 70 -2.09 11.51 0.11
CA THR A 70 -2.85 12.57 -0.56
C THR A 70 -4.16 12.84 0.17
N ASP A 71 -4.51 14.10 0.26
CA ASP A 71 -5.78 14.63 0.76
C ASP A 71 -6.69 15.14 -0.38
N LYS A 72 -6.29 14.88 -1.63
CA LYS A 72 -7.00 15.32 -2.82
C LYS A 72 -7.82 14.16 -3.42
N PRO A 73 -8.96 14.45 -4.05
CA PRO A 73 -9.78 13.46 -4.75
C PRO A 73 -9.16 13.09 -6.10
N LEU A 74 -8.05 12.33 -6.07
CA LEU A 74 -7.32 11.94 -7.26
C LEU A 74 -7.87 10.65 -7.88
N VAL A 75 -7.59 10.46 -9.16
CA VAL A 75 -7.89 9.24 -9.92
C VAL A 75 -6.59 8.59 -10.40
N SER A 76 -6.67 7.37 -10.93
CA SER A 76 -5.50 6.57 -11.32
C SER A 76 -4.51 7.32 -12.23
N SER A 77 -5.00 8.09 -13.20
CA SER A 77 -4.15 8.86 -14.14
C SER A 77 -3.27 9.92 -13.45
N ASP A 78 -3.71 10.45 -12.31
CA ASP A 78 -2.98 11.49 -11.57
C ASP A 78 -1.79 10.92 -10.80
N LEU A 79 -1.81 9.61 -10.58
CA LEU A 79 -0.82 8.88 -9.79
C LEU A 79 0.22 8.15 -10.65
N LYS A 80 0.18 8.33 -11.97
CA LYS A 80 1.13 7.72 -12.88
C LYS A 80 2.55 8.25 -12.64
N ALA A 81 3.53 7.34 -12.69
CA ALA A 81 4.95 7.64 -12.49
C ALA A 81 5.27 8.24 -11.11
N ARG A 82 4.50 7.88 -10.08
CA ARG A 82 4.83 8.18 -8.70
C ARG A 82 5.89 7.19 -8.20
N PRO A 83 6.99 7.68 -7.57
CA PRO A 83 8.08 6.82 -7.11
C PRO A 83 7.76 6.02 -5.84
N GLU A 84 6.72 6.40 -5.11
CA GLU A 84 6.30 5.71 -3.91
C GLU A 84 5.77 4.31 -4.25
N SER A 85 5.98 3.36 -3.35
CA SER A 85 5.39 2.02 -3.44
C SER A 85 3.88 2.03 -3.23
N LEU A 86 3.39 3.02 -2.48
CA LEU A 86 1.97 3.22 -2.19
C LEU A 86 1.72 4.71 -1.90
N VAL A 87 0.66 5.27 -2.47
CA VAL A 87 0.14 6.59 -2.10
C VAL A 87 -1.23 6.41 -1.42
N ILE A 88 -1.30 6.63 -0.13
CA ILE A 88 -2.51 6.46 0.67
C ILE A 88 -3.43 7.67 0.48
N SER A 89 -4.69 7.41 0.11
CA SER A 89 -5.75 8.42 0.08
C SER A 89 -6.31 8.63 1.49
N MET A 90 -6.06 9.80 2.05
CA MET A 90 -6.58 10.15 3.38
C MET A 90 -8.09 10.35 3.37
N LEU A 91 -8.67 10.75 2.24
CA LEU A 91 -10.12 10.91 2.07
C LEU A 91 -10.87 9.59 2.11
N GLU A 92 -10.25 8.52 1.59
CA GLU A 92 -10.84 7.19 1.48
C GLU A 92 -10.43 6.26 2.63
N THR A 93 -9.51 6.72 3.49
CA THR A 93 -9.05 5.98 4.66
C THR A 93 -9.90 6.30 5.87
N THR A 94 -10.58 5.30 6.41
CA THR A 94 -11.55 5.46 7.48
C THR A 94 -11.34 4.45 8.59
N GLY A 95 -11.64 4.85 9.82
CA GLY A 95 -11.67 3.97 10.98
C GLY A 95 -13.00 4.05 11.70
N SER A 96 -13.42 2.96 12.31
CA SER A 96 -14.62 2.93 13.14
C SER A 96 -14.28 2.70 14.60
N GLU A 97 -15.11 3.24 15.51
CA GLU A 97 -15.01 2.99 16.95
C GLU A 97 -15.16 1.50 17.30
N LYS A 98 -15.79 0.72 16.42
CA LYS A 98 -15.99 -0.73 16.59
C LYS A 98 -14.83 -1.57 16.02
N GLY A 99 -13.73 -0.94 15.64
CA GLY A 99 -12.49 -1.58 15.21
C GLY A 99 -12.47 -2.08 13.77
N LEU A 100 -13.49 -1.81 12.95
CA LEU A 100 -13.42 -2.06 11.50
C LEU A 100 -12.79 -0.84 10.82
N ASN A 101 -11.72 -1.07 10.09
CA ASN A 101 -10.93 -0.01 9.48
C ASN A 101 -10.73 -0.29 8.00
N ARG A 102 -10.51 0.76 7.22
CA ARG A 102 -10.20 0.70 5.80
C ARG A 102 -9.07 1.65 5.48
N VAL A 103 -8.09 1.16 4.75
CA VAL A 103 -7.04 1.96 4.12
C VAL A 103 -7.16 1.79 2.62
N PHE A 104 -7.24 2.90 1.91
CA PHE A 104 -7.28 2.90 0.46
C PHE A 104 -6.03 3.59 -0.08
N GLY A 105 -5.40 3.01 -1.10
CA GLY A 105 -4.22 3.59 -1.70
C GLY A 105 -4.04 3.22 -3.17
N TRP A 106 -3.18 3.98 -3.83
CA TRP A 106 -2.82 3.85 -5.23
C TRP A 106 -1.36 3.44 -5.36
N TYR A 107 -1.05 2.64 -6.37
CA TYR A 107 0.33 2.28 -6.66
C TYR A 107 0.56 2.11 -8.16
N ASP A 108 1.68 2.64 -8.63
CA ASP A 108 2.18 2.37 -9.98
C ASP A 108 3.13 1.18 -9.90
N ASN A 109 2.64 0.02 -10.32
CA ASN A 109 3.34 -1.25 -10.21
C ASN A 109 4.73 -1.22 -10.86
N GLU A 110 4.82 -0.57 -12.00
CA GLU A 110 6.04 -0.53 -12.81
C GLU A 110 7.02 0.51 -12.25
N TYR A 111 6.55 1.71 -12.01
CA TYR A 111 7.41 2.81 -11.60
C TYR A 111 7.83 2.71 -10.14
N GLY A 112 6.91 2.38 -9.26
CA GLY A 112 7.22 2.16 -7.84
C GLY A 112 8.21 1.02 -7.63
N PHE A 113 8.01 -0.12 -8.32
CA PHE A 113 8.95 -1.24 -8.24
C PHE A 113 10.34 -0.88 -8.77
N SER A 114 10.43 -0.19 -9.90
CA SER A 114 11.72 0.24 -10.47
C SER A 114 12.50 1.13 -9.50
N ASN A 115 11.82 2.02 -8.78
CA ASN A 115 12.46 2.83 -7.73
C ASN A 115 12.97 1.96 -6.57
N ARG A 116 12.22 0.96 -6.14
CA ARG A 116 12.68 0.02 -5.09
C ARG A 116 13.92 -0.78 -5.54
N MET A 117 14.00 -1.14 -6.81
CA MET A 117 15.21 -1.78 -7.35
C MET A 117 16.43 -0.85 -7.27
N LEU A 118 16.27 0.44 -7.55
CA LEU A 118 17.35 1.42 -7.40
C LEU A 118 17.77 1.58 -5.93
N ASP A 119 16.82 1.65 -5.01
CA ASP A 119 17.11 1.71 -3.57
C ASP A 119 17.92 0.48 -3.10
N MET A 120 17.57 -0.70 -3.60
CA MET A 120 18.33 -1.93 -3.30
C MET A 120 19.77 -1.88 -3.84
N CYS A 121 19.98 -1.33 -5.03
CA CYS A 121 21.31 -1.15 -5.59
C CYS A 121 22.17 -0.22 -4.70
N GLN A 122 21.60 0.89 -4.24
CA GLN A 122 22.28 1.82 -3.33
C GLN A 122 22.63 1.15 -1.99
N LEU A 123 21.69 0.41 -1.42
CA LEU A 123 21.91 -0.31 -0.16
C LEU A 123 23.04 -1.36 -0.28
N ILE A 124 23.10 -2.10 -1.40
CA ILE A 124 24.16 -3.07 -1.65
C ILE A 124 25.53 -2.37 -1.76
N GLU A 125 25.59 -1.22 -2.40
CA GLU A 125 26.82 -0.42 -2.50
C GLU A 125 27.30 0.02 -1.11
N GLU A 126 26.41 0.54 -0.27
CA GLU A 126 26.73 0.98 1.09
C GLU A 126 27.26 -0.15 1.98
N VAL A 127 26.68 -1.37 1.86
CA VAL A 127 27.10 -2.54 2.68
C VAL A 127 28.40 -3.16 2.16
N SER A 128 28.78 -2.89 0.91
CA SER A 128 29.98 -3.49 0.28
C SER A 128 31.25 -2.70 0.54
N HIS A 129 31.17 -1.58 1.24
CA HIS A 129 32.29 -0.71 1.63
C HIS A 129 32.45 -0.69 3.14
#